data_233575eac67fa2e83f71b215c13c6555
#
_entry.id   233575eac67fa2e83f71b215c13c6555
#
_cell.length_a   1.000
_cell.length_b   1.000
_cell.length_c   1.000
_cell.angle_alpha   90.00
_cell.angle_beta   90.00
_cell.angle_gamma   90.00
#
_symmetry.space_group_name_H-M   'P 1'
#
loop_
_entity.id
_entity.type
_entity.pdbx_description
1 polymer ?
#
loop_
_entity_poly.entity_id
_entity_poly.type
_entity_poly.pdbx_seq_one_letter_code
_entity_poly.pdbx_strand_id
1 'polypeptide(L)'
;MSKVLASLPVGEKVGIAFSGGLDTSVAVAWMKEKGATPCTYTADLGQYDETNIEGVPGRAKEYGAEIARLVDCKSALVEEGLAAIACGAFHIKSGGKQYFNTTPLGRAVTGTLLVRAMLKDNVSIWGDGSTSVSYTHLTLPTTSRV
;
A
#
# COMPACT_ATOMS: atom_id res chain seq x y z
N MET A 1 -11.05 8.04 -14.58
CA MET A 1 -10.33 9.07 -13.77
C MET A 1 -10.44 8.68 -12.31
N SER A 2 -9.32 8.58 -11.61
CA SER A 2 -9.34 8.47 -10.16
C SER A 2 -9.83 9.79 -9.57
N LYS A 3 -10.82 9.74 -8.69
CA LYS A 3 -11.38 10.92 -8.03
C LYS A 3 -10.91 10.96 -6.58
N VAL A 4 -10.27 12.04 -6.19
CA VAL A 4 -9.99 12.28 -4.77
C VAL A 4 -11.31 12.72 -4.11
N LEU A 5 -11.70 11.99 -3.06
CA LEU A 5 -12.93 12.29 -2.32
C LEU A 5 -12.68 13.49 -1.39
N ALA A 6 -13.62 14.42 -1.34
CA ALA A 6 -13.51 15.61 -0.48
C ALA A 6 -13.83 15.30 1.00
N SER A 7 -14.46 14.16 1.27
CA SER A 7 -14.83 13.72 2.61
C SER A 7 -14.75 12.21 2.72
N LEU A 8 -14.68 11.71 3.94
CA LEU A 8 -14.72 10.28 4.20
C LEU A 8 -16.05 9.68 3.71
N PRO A 9 -16.03 8.58 2.94
CA PRO A 9 -17.23 7.94 2.43
C PRO A 9 -17.91 7.10 3.53
N VAL A 10 -18.87 7.67 4.23
CA VAL A 10 -19.64 7.01 5.29
C VAL A 10 -20.44 5.84 4.72
N GLY A 11 -20.40 4.68 5.37
CA GLY A 11 -21.09 3.46 4.94
C GLY A 11 -20.37 2.66 3.86
N GLU A 12 -19.32 3.19 3.26
CA GLU A 12 -18.59 2.54 2.18
C GLU A 12 -17.36 1.78 2.68
N LYS A 13 -16.96 0.76 1.93
CA LYS A 13 -15.71 0.03 2.16
C LYS A 13 -14.52 0.85 1.66
N VAL A 14 -13.56 1.09 2.55
CA VAL A 14 -12.32 1.82 2.24
C VAL A 14 -11.13 0.91 2.45
N GLY A 15 -10.40 0.63 1.40
CA GLY A 15 -9.14 -0.12 1.47
C GLY A 15 -7.99 0.77 1.92
N ILE A 16 -7.13 0.26 2.79
CA ILE A 16 -5.92 0.97 3.23
C ILE A 16 -4.73 0.01 3.26
N ALA A 17 -3.57 0.49 2.78
CA ALA A 17 -2.30 -0.18 3.01
C ALA A 17 -1.98 -0.10 4.51
N PHE A 18 -1.88 -1.25 5.16
CA PHE A 18 -1.71 -1.34 6.61
C PHE A 18 -0.34 -1.93 6.95
N SER A 19 0.50 -1.15 7.59
CA SER A 19 1.83 -1.58 8.02
C SER A 19 1.86 -2.18 9.43
N GLY A 20 0.79 -2.04 10.20
CA GLY A 20 0.76 -2.39 11.62
C GLY A 20 1.37 -1.30 12.54
N GLY A 21 1.87 -0.21 11.96
CA GLY A 21 2.38 0.95 12.70
C GLY A 21 1.27 1.85 13.26
N LEU A 22 1.67 2.80 14.11
CA LEU A 22 0.75 3.70 14.81
C LEU A 22 -0.16 4.47 13.85
N ASP A 23 0.39 5.10 12.83
CA ASP A 23 -0.36 5.98 11.93
C ASP A 23 -1.48 5.24 11.20
N THR A 24 -1.19 4.06 10.67
CA THR A 24 -2.19 3.25 9.97
C THR A 24 -3.23 2.65 10.92
N SER A 25 -2.85 2.32 12.16
CA SER A 25 -3.76 1.86 13.20
C SER A 25 -4.75 2.95 13.61
N VAL A 26 -4.25 4.16 13.83
CA VAL A 26 -5.09 5.34 14.11
C VAL A 26 -6.03 5.63 12.95
N ALA A 27 -5.54 5.56 11.71
CA ALA A 27 -6.36 5.77 10.52
C ALA A 27 -7.53 4.77 10.42
N VAL A 28 -7.28 3.48 10.70
CA VAL A 28 -8.32 2.43 10.73
C VAL A 28 -9.37 2.73 11.80
N ALA A 29 -8.93 3.02 13.03
CA ALA A 29 -9.82 3.32 14.14
C ALA A 29 -10.67 4.57 13.85
N TRP A 30 -10.03 5.63 13.33
CA TRP A 30 -10.71 6.87 12.94
C TRP A 30 -11.74 6.66 11.83
N MET A 31 -11.42 5.90 10.79
CA MET A 31 -12.37 5.58 9.71
C MET A 31 -13.59 4.85 10.28
N LYS A 32 -13.36 3.88 11.17
CA LYS A 32 -14.44 3.13 11.82
C LYS A 32 -15.32 4.03 12.68
N GLU A 33 -14.73 4.89 13.50
CA GLU A 33 -15.46 5.87 14.34
C GLU A 33 -16.33 6.81 13.49
N LYS A 34 -15.82 7.25 12.33
CA LYS A 34 -16.53 8.15 11.41
C LYS A 34 -17.54 7.44 10.51
N GLY A 35 -17.73 6.13 10.66
CA GLY A 35 -18.79 5.37 9.98
C GLY A 35 -18.40 4.84 8.60
N ALA A 36 -17.13 4.88 8.21
CA ALA A 36 -16.64 4.11 7.06
C ALA A 36 -16.35 2.67 7.48
N THR A 37 -16.22 1.79 6.51
CA THR A 37 -15.88 0.37 6.72
C THR A 37 -14.43 0.12 6.30
N PRO A 38 -13.44 0.17 7.22
CA PRO A 38 -12.05 0.00 6.86
C PRO A 38 -11.72 -1.45 6.49
N CYS A 39 -11.00 -1.61 5.39
CA CYS A 39 -10.51 -2.89 4.88
C CYS A 39 -8.99 -2.77 4.72
N THR A 40 -8.22 -3.56 5.46
CA THR A 40 -6.77 -3.43 5.51
C THR A 40 -6.07 -4.48 4.66
N TYR A 41 -5.00 -4.06 3.99
CA TYR A 41 -4.17 -4.89 3.13
C TYR A 41 -2.72 -4.68 3.49
N THR A 42 -2.07 -5.73 3.98
CA THR A 42 -0.66 -5.73 4.37
C THR A 42 0.14 -6.46 3.31
N ALA A 43 1.19 -5.84 2.78
CA ALA A 43 2.09 -6.50 1.84
C ALA A 43 3.16 -7.28 2.59
N ASP A 44 3.32 -8.56 2.25
CA ASP A 44 4.45 -9.37 2.66
C ASP A 44 5.50 -9.35 1.55
N LEU A 45 6.57 -8.60 1.78
CA LEU A 45 7.73 -8.46 0.89
C LEU A 45 8.92 -9.28 1.38
N GLY A 46 8.77 -10.04 2.46
CA GLY A 46 9.88 -10.69 3.16
C GLY A 46 10.70 -9.72 3.99
N GLN A 47 10.11 -8.63 4.49
CA GLN A 47 10.76 -7.65 5.34
C GLN A 47 11.19 -8.27 6.68
N TYR A 48 12.45 -8.06 7.04
CA TYR A 48 13.07 -8.67 8.22
C TYR A 48 12.80 -7.88 9.52
N ASP A 49 12.35 -6.66 9.41
CA ASP A 49 12.08 -5.73 10.53
C ASP A 49 10.69 -5.94 11.17
N GLU A 50 9.79 -6.67 10.52
CA GLU A 50 8.53 -7.12 11.12
C GLU A 50 8.64 -8.59 11.57
N THR A 51 8.81 -8.80 12.85
CA THR A 51 9.03 -10.13 13.45
C THR A 51 7.80 -11.03 13.43
N ASN A 52 6.60 -10.46 13.26
CA ASN A 52 5.33 -11.20 13.24
C ASN A 52 4.39 -10.62 12.18
N ILE A 53 4.77 -10.78 10.91
CA ILE A 53 3.97 -10.29 9.77
C ILE A 53 2.58 -10.96 9.72
N GLU A 54 2.47 -12.23 10.11
CA GLU A 54 1.22 -12.98 10.13
C GLU A 54 0.24 -12.45 11.18
N GLY A 55 0.72 -11.83 12.23
CA GLY A 55 -0.08 -11.19 13.28
C GLY A 55 -0.65 -9.82 12.89
N VAL A 56 -0.10 -9.18 11.83
CA VAL A 56 -0.53 -7.83 11.43
C VAL A 56 -2.02 -7.75 11.08
N PRO A 57 -2.62 -8.69 10.32
CA PRO A 57 -4.07 -8.67 10.08
C PRO A 57 -4.91 -8.79 11.35
N GLY A 58 -4.44 -9.54 12.35
CA GLY A 58 -5.09 -9.62 13.67
C GLY A 58 -5.15 -8.26 14.35
N ARG A 59 -4.01 -7.57 14.42
CA ARG A 59 -3.93 -6.19 14.97
C ARG A 59 -4.88 -5.24 14.25
N ALA A 60 -4.97 -5.32 12.93
CA ALA A 60 -5.89 -4.48 12.17
C ALA A 60 -7.36 -4.67 12.56
N LYS A 61 -7.77 -5.91 12.82
CA LYS A 61 -9.12 -6.22 13.30
C LYS A 61 -9.41 -5.67 14.69
N GLU A 62 -8.42 -5.64 15.58
CA GLU A 62 -8.54 -5.04 16.90
C GLU A 62 -8.86 -3.53 16.82
N TYR A 63 -8.32 -2.84 15.79
CA TYR A 63 -8.65 -1.43 15.51
C TYR A 63 -9.95 -1.23 14.72
N GLY A 64 -10.65 -2.30 14.37
CA GLY A 64 -11.99 -2.24 13.76
C GLY A 64 -12.02 -2.45 12.25
N ALA A 65 -10.97 -3.00 11.65
CA ALA A 65 -11.01 -3.41 10.25
C ALA A 65 -12.02 -4.55 10.04
N GLU A 66 -12.90 -4.43 9.05
CA GLU A 66 -13.83 -5.49 8.66
C GLU A 66 -13.11 -6.60 7.90
N ILE A 67 -12.27 -6.21 6.96
CA ILE A 67 -11.41 -7.11 6.20
C ILE A 67 -9.96 -6.79 6.58
N ALA A 68 -9.15 -7.83 6.81
CA ALA A 68 -7.72 -7.69 7.02
C ALA A 68 -7.01 -8.83 6.28
N ARG A 69 -6.19 -8.47 5.30
CA ARG A 69 -5.47 -9.45 4.47
C ARG A 69 -3.97 -9.24 4.53
N LEU A 70 -3.25 -10.35 4.59
CA LEU A 70 -1.84 -10.43 4.27
C LEU A 70 -1.71 -10.83 2.80
N VAL A 71 -1.03 -10.02 2.00
CA VAL A 71 -0.87 -10.23 0.56
C VAL A 71 0.59 -10.59 0.29
N ASP A 72 0.83 -11.81 -0.17
CA ASP A 72 2.17 -12.25 -0.56
C ASP A 72 2.63 -11.51 -1.82
N CYS A 73 3.69 -10.73 -1.67
CA CYS A 73 4.30 -9.93 -2.73
C CYS A 73 5.72 -10.39 -3.07
N LYS A 74 6.23 -11.44 -2.42
CA LYS A 74 7.65 -11.85 -2.51
C LYS A 74 8.05 -12.24 -3.93
N SER A 75 7.31 -13.16 -4.54
CA SER A 75 7.64 -13.63 -5.90
C SER A 75 7.60 -12.50 -6.93
N ALA A 76 6.56 -11.67 -6.88
CA ALA A 76 6.43 -10.54 -7.79
C ALA A 76 7.56 -9.51 -7.59
N LEU A 77 7.97 -9.27 -6.34
CA LEU A 77 9.10 -8.38 -6.05
C LEU A 77 10.42 -8.91 -6.62
N VAL A 78 10.63 -10.23 -6.53
CA VAL A 78 11.84 -10.88 -7.10
C VAL A 78 11.82 -10.78 -8.62
N GLU A 79 10.70 -11.08 -9.28
CA GLU A 79 10.56 -11.01 -10.74
C GLU A 79 10.84 -9.60 -11.27
N GLU A 80 10.21 -8.59 -10.69
CA GLU A 80 10.40 -7.18 -11.07
C GLU A 80 11.82 -6.70 -10.74
N GLY A 81 12.38 -7.16 -9.62
CA GLY A 81 13.76 -6.86 -9.24
C GLY A 81 14.78 -7.41 -10.24
N LEU A 82 14.61 -8.66 -10.66
CA LEU A 82 15.46 -9.29 -11.67
C LEU A 82 15.34 -8.57 -13.01
N ALA A 83 14.14 -8.20 -13.43
CA ALA A 83 13.91 -7.43 -14.64
C ALA A 83 14.60 -6.06 -14.57
N ALA A 84 14.49 -5.36 -13.44
CA ALA A 84 15.16 -4.07 -13.24
C ALA A 84 16.69 -4.18 -13.28
N ILE A 85 17.26 -5.25 -12.72
CA ILE A 85 18.70 -5.53 -12.80
C ILE A 85 19.10 -5.83 -14.24
N ALA A 86 18.37 -6.69 -14.95
CA ALA A 86 18.68 -7.11 -16.30
C ALA A 86 18.67 -5.93 -17.30
N CYS A 87 17.78 -4.98 -17.14
CA CYS A 87 17.73 -3.78 -18.00
C CYS A 87 18.56 -2.59 -17.49
N GLY A 88 19.34 -2.77 -16.42
CA GLY A 88 20.17 -1.69 -15.85
C GLY A 88 19.39 -0.60 -15.10
N ALA A 89 18.12 -0.81 -14.81
CA ALA A 89 17.26 0.16 -14.14
C ALA A 89 17.30 0.07 -12.60
N PHE A 90 18.10 -0.84 -12.05
CA PHE A 90 18.21 -1.01 -10.60
C PHE A 90 19.05 0.09 -9.94
N HIS A 91 20.03 0.64 -10.66
CA HIS A 91 20.83 1.77 -10.20
C HIS A 91 20.30 3.06 -10.84
N ILE A 92 19.92 4.01 -10.01
CA ILE A 92 19.47 5.33 -10.47
C ILE A 92 20.41 6.43 -9.99
N LYS A 93 20.59 7.44 -10.85
CA LYS A 93 21.37 8.64 -10.53
C LYS A 93 20.43 9.84 -10.47
N SER A 94 20.48 10.58 -9.37
CA SER A 94 19.71 11.80 -9.20
C SER A 94 20.53 12.81 -8.39
N GLY A 95 20.61 14.04 -8.84
CA GLY A 95 21.41 15.08 -8.16
C GLY A 95 22.89 14.72 -7.99
N GLY A 96 23.47 13.97 -8.93
CA GLY A 96 24.87 13.51 -8.86
C GLY A 96 25.13 12.35 -7.90
N LYS A 97 24.12 11.84 -7.19
CA LYS A 97 24.22 10.68 -6.31
C LYS A 97 23.63 9.44 -6.96
N GLN A 98 24.25 8.30 -6.71
CA GLN A 98 23.75 6.99 -7.13
C GLN A 98 23.08 6.28 -5.96
N TYR A 99 21.94 5.65 -6.20
CA TYR A 99 21.23 4.83 -5.22
C TYR A 99 20.45 3.70 -5.89
N PHE A 100 20.03 2.72 -5.11
CA PHE A 100 19.27 1.58 -5.60
C PHE A 100 17.79 1.92 -5.76
N ASN A 101 17.18 1.43 -6.83
CA ASN A 101 15.77 1.64 -7.15
C ASN A 101 14.85 0.68 -6.33
N THR A 102 15.09 0.54 -5.05
CA THR A 102 14.35 -0.40 -4.19
C THR A 102 12.96 0.11 -3.82
N THR A 103 12.87 1.35 -3.36
CA THR A 103 11.59 1.92 -2.91
C THR A 103 10.57 2.09 -4.04
N PRO A 104 10.90 2.66 -5.21
CA PRO A 104 9.96 2.72 -6.33
C PRO A 104 9.51 1.35 -6.82
N LEU A 105 10.43 0.40 -6.89
CA LEU A 105 10.15 -0.98 -7.28
C LEU A 105 9.18 -1.66 -6.30
N GLY A 106 9.47 -1.58 -5.01
CA GLY A 106 8.59 -2.13 -3.96
C GLY A 106 7.19 -1.52 -4.01
N ARG A 107 7.08 -0.19 -4.23
CA ARG A 107 5.78 0.48 -4.35
C ARG A 107 4.99 0.05 -5.58
N ALA A 108 5.63 -0.16 -6.71
CA ALA A 108 4.96 -0.65 -7.91
C ALA A 108 4.34 -2.03 -7.69
N VAL A 109 5.09 -2.94 -7.07
CA VAL A 109 4.63 -4.28 -6.74
C VAL A 109 3.51 -4.26 -5.70
N THR A 110 3.72 -3.59 -4.57
CA THR A 110 2.72 -3.52 -3.50
C THR A 110 1.44 -2.85 -3.98
N GLY A 111 1.52 -1.69 -4.62
CA GLY A 111 0.34 -0.98 -5.13
C GLY A 111 -0.48 -1.85 -6.06
N THR A 112 0.16 -2.57 -6.98
CA THR A 112 -0.53 -3.46 -7.92
C THR A 112 -1.23 -4.61 -7.21
N LEU A 113 -0.53 -5.31 -6.30
CA LEU A 113 -1.08 -6.51 -5.67
C LEU A 113 -2.12 -6.19 -4.59
N LEU A 114 -1.94 -5.10 -3.83
CA LEU A 114 -2.95 -4.67 -2.86
C LEU A 114 -4.24 -4.23 -3.56
N VAL A 115 -4.16 -3.46 -4.66
CA VAL A 115 -5.35 -3.09 -5.44
C VAL A 115 -6.03 -4.33 -6.03
N ARG A 116 -5.29 -5.32 -6.52
CA ARG A 116 -5.89 -6.59 -6.96
C ARG A 116 -6.62 -7.32 -5.83
N ALA A 117 -6.06 -7.33 -4.62
CA ALA A 117 -6.71 -7.92 -3.46
C ALA A 117 -7.99 -7.15 -3.07
N MET A 118 -7.95 -5.81 -3.11
CA MET A 118 -9.12 -4.96 -2.88
C MET A 118 -10.26 -5.27 -3.87
N LEU A 119 -9.95 -5.37 -5.15
CA LEU A 119 -10.95 -5.66 -6.19
C LEU A 119 -11.63 -7.02 -5.97
N LYS A 120 -10.88 -8.03 -5.50
CA LYS A 120 -11.43 -9.34 -5.13
C LYS A 120 -12.41 -9.26 -3.96
N ASP A 121 -12.24 -8.28 -3.08
CA ASP A 121 -13.11 -8.04 -1.92
C ASP A 121 -14.25 -7.04 -2.21
N ASN A 122 -14.38 -6.60 -3.47
CA ASN A 122 -15.32 -5.55 -3.89
C ASN A 122 -15.09 -4.23 -3.13
N VAL A 123 -13.83 -3.86 -2.92
CA VAL A 123 -13.40 -2.60 -2.32
C VAL A 123 -12.84 -1.72 -3.43
N SER A 124 -13.50 -0.60 -3.72
CA SER A 124 -13.16 0.30 -4.83
C SER A 124 -12.60 1.65 -4.40
N ILE A 125 -12.62 1.94 -3.10
CA ILE A 125 -12.13 3.20 -2.54
C ILE A 125 -10.81 2.92 -1.82
N TRP A 126 -9.77 3.68 -2.19
CA TRP A 126 -8.44 3.59 -1.57
C TRP A 126 -8.23 4.75 -0.61
N GLY A 127 -7.84 4.44 0.61
CA GLY A 127 -7.32 5.37 1.60
C GLY A 127 -5.80 5.21 1.70
N ASP A 128 -5.08 6.31 1.74
CA ASP A 128 -3.63 6.31 1.83
C ASP A 128 -3.17 7.11 3.05
N GLY A 129 -2.36 6.47 3.90
CA GLY A 129 -1.72 7.08 5.06
C GLY A 129 -0.30 7.57 4.78
N SER A 130 0.11 7.66 3.51
CA SER A 130 1.45 8.09 3.14
C SER A 130 1.68 9.58 3.43
N THR A 131 2.93 9.93 3.73
CA THR A 131 3.35 11.33 3.79
C THR A 131 3.28 11.99 2.40
N SER A 132 3.28 13.33 2.36
CA SER A 132 3.22 14.07 1.10
C SER A 132 4.28 13.65 0.07
N VAL A 133 5.49 13.32 0.51
CA VAL A 133 6.57 12.82 -0.37
C VAL A 133 6.23 11.44 -0.94
N SER A 134 5.74 10.53 -0.11
CA SER A 134 5.31 9.19 -0.53
C SER A 134 4.11 9.25 -1.47
N TYR A 135 3.16 10.13 -1.20
CA TYR A 135 2.00 10.37 -2.03
C TYR A 135 2.36 10.85 -3.45
N THR A 136 3.33 11.75 -3.57
CA THR A 136 3.80 12.25 -4.88
C THR A 136 4.30 11.10 -5.76
N HIS A 137 5.03 10.14 -5.20
CA HIS A 137 5.51 8.98 -5.94
C HIS A 137 4.40 8.00 -6.35
N LEU A 138 3.32 7.91 -5.59
CA LEU A 138 2.18 7.04 -5.90
C LEU A 138 1.22 7.65 -6.92
N THR A 139 1.04 8.96 -6.91
CA THR A 139 0.01 9.63 -7.73
C THR A 139 0.49 10.07 -9.09
N LEU A 140 1.75 10.46 -9.25
CA LEU A 140 2.28 10.90 -10.53
C LEU A 140 2.09 9.88 -11.67
N PRO A 141 2.33 8.56 -11.48
CA PRO A 141 2.10 7.59 -12.53
C PRO A 141 0.62 7.40 -12.90
N THR A 142 -0.30 7.68 -12.00
CA THR A 142 -1.75 7.55 -12.27
C THR A 142 -2.36 8.77 -12.92
N THR A 143 -1.82 9.96 -12.65
CA THR A 143 -2.31 11.22 -13.25
C THR A 143 -1.79 11.44 -14.66
N SER A 144 -0.68 10.84 -15.05
CA SER A 144 -0.09 10.99 -16.40
C SER A 144 -0.67 10.06 -17.46
N ARG A 145 -1.67 9.26 -17.14
CA ARG A 145 -2.26 8.25 -18.05
C ARG A 145 -3.71 8.51 -18.45
N VAL A 146 -4.16 9.70 -18.24
CA VAL A 146 -5.52 10.07 -18.64
C VAL A 146 -5.48 11.12 -19.72
#